data_a309de22260f3236b6b6af86aab678d3
#
_entry.id   a309de22260f3236b6b6af86aab678d3
#
_cell.length_a   1.000
_cell.length_b   1.000
_cell.length_c   1.000
_cell.angle_alpha   90.00
_cell.angle_beta   90.00
_cell.angle_gamma   90.00
#
_symmetry.space_group_name_H-M   'P 1'
#
loop_
_entity.id
_entity.type
_entity.pdbx_description
1 polymer ?
#
loop_
_entity_poly.entity_id
_entity_poly.type
_entity_poly.pdbx_seq_one_letter_code
_entity_poly.pdbx_strand_id
1 'polypeptide(L)'
;MSNNIDNKVIDEAGKALVVQAHQEKNIEDQLVKVSEALGTLGKINDKNLSDLDMLLLQAEQLCDLRGFDIDFDINMIELSEEEKESIVVPNFESIQSVEADNNISWEQYLINVESYAQMNGIDLTKDPFDALMTASEKAEIAERIRSDYTMEKANCDKYDYLIAAFCGVASGLIDSFFVGMPGESKKLAKWTDDKADSFVEKVTSGIWKSDNRTTAEGKPKKMPEGINKCISYLEQRFQVNYDARYAKDLNVGDGILSNMWSKNHHLKSLAHSPDLIGLIFSILDQFTGEATFVDNGRLIRVVPKEKKNAFELQGSNFHTKLFCGFCNWIGHLLSDLVGSSSSRDIKHGKSGRGSGLPIPFYEMFQFCNFGSFDVDGEKISLAELSVKVFEHGYDLRFGAATAIPVVMNEIMIRVLWAVKSRYYHDNSWKDSIPFGNHPELRRMLLVGHGTLCLVDGVDAAARSGGQILNFALHLNYAAWMRFAFSGLIEVRALYKENALDIAALDDDLENEWNRLNESSGIKF
;
A
#
# COMPACT_ATOMS: atom_id res chain seq x y z
N MET A 1 -25.09 -4.63 -38.44
CA MET A 1 -24.21 -3.58 -37.91
C MET A 1 -23.27 -4.10 -36.80
N SER A 2 -23.60 -5.17 -36.10
CA SER A 2 -22.78 -5.78 -35.02
C SER A 2 -21.47 -6.36 -35.54
N ASN A 3 -21.47 -7.11 -36.63
CA ASN A 3 -20.28 -7.82 -37.14
C ASN A 3 -19.07 -6.93 -37.55
N ASN A 4 -19.32 -5.63 -37.78
CA ASN A 4 -18.25 -4.71 -38.19
C ASN A 4 -17.46 -4.12 -37.02
N ILE A 5 -18.10 -4.08 -35.83
CA ILE A 5 -17.46 -3.50 -34.64
C ILE A 5 -16.50 -4.50 -34.02
N ASP A 6 -16.82 -5.78 -34.07
CA ASP A 6 -16.05 -6.84 -33.41
C ASP A 6 -14.77 -7.17 -34.17
N ASN A 7 -14.85 -7.22 -35.51
CA ASN A 7 -13.65 -7.35 -36.34
C ASN A 7 -12.74 -6.11 -36.19
N LYS A 8 -13.33 -4.91 -36.06
CA LYS A 8 -12.58 -3.69 -35.86
C LYS A 8 -11.79 -3.74 -34.53
N VAL A 9 -12.43 -4.17 -33.43
CA VAL A 9 -11.76 -4.28 -32.12
C VAL A 9 -10.62 -5.29 -32.15
N ILE A 10 -10.80 -6.43 -32.81
CA ILE A 10 -9.76 -7.45 -32.96
C ILE A 10 -8.59 -6.91 -33.79
N ASP A 11 -8.85 -6.24 -34.93
CA ASP A 11 -7.82 -5.61 -35.75
C ASP A 11 -7.05 -4.53 -34.96
N GLU A 12 -7.76 -3.70 -34.23
CA GLU A 12 -7.16 -2.64 -33.40
C GLU A 12 -6.31 -3.22 -32.29
N ALA A 13 -6.78 -4.27 -31.60
CA ALA A 13 -6.01 -4.98 -30.59
C ALA A 13 -4.76 -5.65 -31.21
N GLY A 14 -4.89 -6.24 -32.40
CA GLY A 14 -3.76 -6.84 -33.13
C GLY A 14 -2.68 -5.82 -33.46
N LYS A 15 -3.02 -4.62 -33.92
CA LYS A 15 -2.07 -3.52 -34.16
C LYS A 15 -1.32 -3.13 -32.88
N ALA A 16 -2.04 -2.97 -31.77
CA ALA A 16 -1.46 -2.64 -30.49
C ALA A 16 -0.45 -3.72 -30.03
N LEU A 17 -0.81 -5.00 -30.14
CA LEU A 17 0.04 -6.12 -29.76
C LEU A 17 1.34 -6.20 -30.58
N VAL A 18 1.27 -5.96 -31.90
CA VAL A 18 2.47 -5.96 -32.76
C VAL A 18 3.45 -4.86 -32.33
N VAL A 19 2.94 -3.68 -32.05
CA VAL A 19 3.77 -2.55 -31.58
C VAL A 19 4.33 -2.82 -30.18
N GLN A 20 3.54 -3.36 -29.29
CA GLN A 20 3.98 -3.73 -27.95
C GLN A 20 5.10 -4.79 -28.01
N ALA A 21 4.93 -5.84 -28.80
CA ALA A 21 5.96 -6.86 -28.99
C ALA A 21 7.28 -6.27 -29.54
N HIS A 22 7.21 -5.29 -30.44
CA HIS A 22 8.39 -4.58 -30.91
C HIS A 22 9.06 -3.75 -29.81
N GLN A 23 8.28 -3.05 -28.98
CA GLN A 23 8.80 -2.29 -27.85
C GLN A 23 9.46 -3.20 -26.81
N GLU A 24 8.82 -4.30 -26.46
CA GLU A 24 9.35 -5.31 -25.53
C GLU A 24 10.69 -5.86 -26.03
N LYS A 25 10.78 -6.18 -27.31
CA LYS A 25 12.03 -6.64 -27.90
C LYS A 25 13.15 -5.60 -27.82
N ASN A 26 12.83 -4.33 -28.06
CA ASN A 26 13.81 -3.24 -27.93
C ASN A 26 14.31 -3.09 -26.49
N ILE A 27 13.41 -3.27 -25.50
CA ILE A 27 13.76 -3.26 -24.08
C ILE A 27 14.66 -4.46 -23.75
N GLU A 28 14.29 -5.66 -24.22
CA GLU A 28 15.05 -6.88 -24.01
C GLU A 28 16.47 -6.74 -24.58
N ASP A 29 16.61 -6.26 -25.81
CA ASP A 29 17.91 -6.03 -26.46
C ASP A 29 18.79 -5.07 -25.67
N GLN A 30 18.21 -4.05 -25.05
CA GLN A 30 18.95 -3.13 -24.18
C GLN A 30 19.32 -3.76 -22.83
N LEU A 31 18.42 -4.53 -22.22
CA LEU A 31 18.70 -5.26 -20.98
C LEU A 31 19.81 -6.29 -21.16
N VAL A 32 19.87 -6.96 -22.30
CA VAL A 32 20.98 -7.87 -22.64
C VAL A 32 22.31 -7.11 -22.65
N LYS A 33 22.38 -5.96 -23.33
CA LYS A 33 23.58 -5.12 -23.35
C LYS A 33 24.02 -4.66 -21.94
N VAL A 34 23.04 -4.30 -21.07
CA VAL A 34 23.32 -3.96 -19.67
C VAL A 34 23.89 -5.16 -18.92
N SER A 35 23.28 -6.32 -19.09
CA SER A 35 23.71 -7.56 -18.43
C SER A 35 25.13 -7.96 -18.83
N GLU A 36 25.46 -7.84 -20.10
CA GLU A 36 26.80 -8.12 -20.61
C GLU A 36 27.85 -7.13 -20.06
N ALA A 37 27.51 -5.83 -20.01
CA ALA A 37 28.37 -4.79 -19.44
C ALA A 37 28.60 -5.03 -17.94
N LEU A 38 27.55 -5.38 -17.18
CA LEU A 38 27.64 -5.72 -15.76
C LEU A 38 28.47 -6.98 -15.53
N GLY A 39 28.31 -7.99 -16.39
CA GLY A 39 29.12 -9.22 -16.36
C GLY A 39 30.60 -8.93 -16.58
N THR A 40 30.93 -8.01 -17.49
CA THR A 40 32.32 -7.58 -17.75
C THR A 40 32.90 -6.81 -16.56
N LEU A 41 32.14 -5.88 -15.99
CA LEU A 41 32.52 -5.16 -14.76
C LEU A 41 32.72 -6.13 -13.58
N GLY A 42 31.86 -7.15 -13.44
CA GLY A 42 32.02 -8.19 -12.42
C GLY A 42 33.36 -8.92 -12.55
N LYS A 43 33.72 -9.36 -13.75
CA LYS A 43 35.00 -10.02 -14.02
C LYS A 43 36.21 -9.14 -13.69
N ILE A 44 36.15 -7.86 -14.05
CA ILE A 44 37.21 -6.89 -13.73
C ILE A 44 37.33 -6.70 -12.21
N ASN A 45 36.21 -6.59 -11.52
CA ASN A 45 36.20 -6.45 -10.05
C ASN A 45 36.76 -7.70 -9.36
N ASP A 46 36.40 -8.91 -9.81
CA ASP A 46 36.92 -10.17 -9.28
C ASP A 46 38.45 -10.29 -9.50
N LYS A 47 38.93 -9.85 -10.66
CA LYS A 47 40.36 -9.78 -10.95
C LYS A 47 41.05 -8.78 -9.98
N ASN A 48 40.52 -7.57 -9.86
CA ASN A 48 41.08 -6.56 -8.96
C ASN A 48 41.12 -7.03 -7.49
N LEU A 49 40.09 -7.77 -7.03
CA LEU A 49 40.08 -8.39 -5.71
C LEU A 49 41.17 -9.43 -5.57
N SER A 50 41.36 -10.30 -6.56
CA SER A 50 42.44 -11.32 -6.59
C SER A 50 43.82 -10.66 -6.57
N ASP A 51 44.02 -9.59 -7.35
CA ASP A 51 45.27 -8.82 -7.38
C ASP A 51 45.56 -8.14 -6.03
N LEU A 52 44.49 -7.61 -5.37
CA LEU A 52 44.57 -7.04 -4.03
C LEU A 52 44.96 -8.09 -2.97
N ASP A 53 44.38 -9.28 -3.06
CA ASP A 53 44.72 -10.41 -2.16
C ASP A 53 46.17 -10.85 -2.34
N MET A 54 46.67 -10.89 -3.60
CA MET A 54 48.08 -11.17 -3.86
C MET A 54 49.00 -10.07 -3.28
N LEU A 55 48.65 -8.80 -3.44
CA LEU A 55 49.40 -7.68 -2.88
C LEU A 55 49.42 -7.72 -1.35
N LEU A 56 48.29 -8.06 -0.73
CA LEU A 56 48.21 -8.25 0.73
C LEU A 56 49.11 -9.39 1.18
N LEU A 57 49.12 -10.50 0.49
CA LEU A 57 49.98 -11.66 0.79
C LEU A 57 51.46 -11.32 0.63
N GLN A 58 51.83 -10.53 -0.39
CA GLN A 58 53.19 -10.03 -0.56
C GLN A 58 53.57 -9.04 0.52
N ALA A 59 52.67 -8.14 0.92
CA ALA A 59 52.91 -7.22 2.04
C ALA A 59 53.10 -7.94 3.37
N GLU A 60 52.30 -8.98 3.65
CA GLU A 60 52.48 -9.84 4.84
C GLU A 60 53.84 -10.56 4.82
N GLN A 61 54.26 -11.13 3.67
CA GLN A 61 55.56 -11.73 3.53
C GLN A 61 56.72 -10.75 3.72
N LEU A 62 56.57 -9.50 3.26
CA LEU A 62 57.56 -8.43 3.49
C LEU A 62 57.61 -7.95 4.92
N CYS A 63 56.47 -7.90 5.63
CA CYS A 63 56.42 -7.59 7.05
C CYS A 63 57.08 -8.66 7.92
N ASP A 64 57.05 -9.92 7.50
CA ASP A 64 57.75 -11.04 8.21
C ASP A 64 59.26 -11.04 7.98
N LEU A 65 59.74 -10.46 6.88
CA LEU A 65 61.14 -10.25 6.59
C LEU A 65 61.64 -8.96 7.27
N ARG A 66 61.91 -9.01 8.58
CA ARG A 66 62.50 -7.91 9.37
C ARG A 66 63.79 -7.39 8.76
N GLY A 67 63.78 -6.16 8.21
CA GLY A 67 64.95 -5.33 8.16
C GLY A 67 65.43 -4.79 6.81
N PHE A 68 64.58 -4.44 5.89
CA PHE A 68 64.96 -3.62 4.73
C PHE A 68 64.06 -2.42 4.59
N ASP A 69 64.67 -1.23 4.54
CA ASP A 69 64.03 0.02 4.09
C ASP A 69 63.74 -0.16 2.61
N ILE A 70 62.49 -0.41 2.30
CA ILE A 70 62.02 -0.54 0.90
C ILE A 70 61.21 0.71 0.64
N ASP A 71 61.74 1.55 -0.23
CA ASP A 71 61.04 2.67 -0.85
C ASP A 71 59.92 2.08 -1.73
N PHE A 72 58.67 2.11 -1.22
CA PHE A 72 57.50 1.59 -1.93
C PHE A 72 57.04 2.61 -2.99
N ASP A 73 57.47 2.41 -4.21
CA ASP A 73 56.82 3.03 -5.37
C ASP A 73 55.49 2.33 -5.63
N ILE A 74 54.42 2.85 -5.00
CA ILE A 74 53.06 2.40 -5.28
C ILE A 74 52.70 2.96 -6.65
N ASN A 75 53.12 2.28 -7.71
CA ASN A 75 52.50 2.49 -9.00
C ASN A 75 51.01 2.11 -8.83
N MET A 76 50.16 3.14 -8.87
CA MET A 76 48.72 2.91 -8.93
C MET A 76 48.45 1.84 -9.99
N ILE A 77 47.68 0.82 -9.63
CA ILE A 77 47.21 -0.19 -10.58
C ILE A 77 46.39 0.57 -11.61
N GLU A 78 47.03 1.00 -12.68
CA GLU A 78 46.31 1.52 -13.86
C GLU A 78 45.78 0.32 -14.62
N LEU A 79 44.48 0.35 -14.98
CA LEU A 79 43.91 -0.60 -15.94
C LEU A 79 44.75 -0.61 -17.19
N SER A 80 45.11 -1.82 -17.68
CA SER A 80 45.78 -1.96 -18.96
C SER A 80 44.93 -1.32 -20.07
N GLU A 81 45.57 -0.82 -21.13
CA GLU A 81 44.83 -0.23 -22.27
C GLU A 81 43.82 -1.27 -22.85
N GLU A 82 44.17 -2.55 -22.85
CA GLU A 82 43.25 -3.65 -23.27
C GLU A 82 42.04 -3.77 -22.31
N GLU A 83 42.22 -3.55 -21.02
CA GLU A 83 41.11 -3.57 -20.02
C GLU A 83 40.24 -2.33 -20.15
N LYS A 84 40.83 -1.15 -20.42
CA LYS A 84 40.07 0.08 -20.70
C LYS A 84 39.25 -0.04 -21.98
N GLU A 85 39.81 -0.67 -23.04
CA GLU A 85 39.09 -0.92 -24.30
C GLU A 85 37.98 -1.96 -24.15
N SER A 86 38.10 -2.89 -23.19
CA SER A 86 37.07 -3.90 -22.94
C SER A 86 35.84 -3.38 -22.18
N ILE A 87 35.95 -2.21 -21.52
CA ILE A 87 34.82 -1.58 -20.84
C ILE A 87 34.02 -0.79 -21.88
N VAL A 88 33.19 -1.50 -22.62
CA VAL A 88 32.19 -0.86 -23.50
C VAL A 88 31.04 -0.40 -22.61
N VAL A 89 31.00 0.90 -22.34
CA VAL A 89 29.81 1.51 -21.74
C VAL A 89 28.71 1.51 -22.80
N PRO A 90 27.62 0.74 -22.61
CA PRO A 90 26.57 0.71 -23.61
C PRO A 90 25.97 2.11 -23.79
N ASN A 91 25.89 2.55 -25.02
CA ASN A 91 25.17 3.76 -25.35
C ASN A 91 23.68 3.46 -25.28
N PHE A 92 23.00 4.00 -24.27
CA PHE A 92 21.56 3.84 -24.13
C PHE A 92 20.85 4.85 -25.04
N GLU A 93 20.31 4.34 -26.12
CA GLU A 93 19.37 5.12 -26.91
C GLU A 93 18.05 5.26 -26.13
N SER A 94 17.45 6.44 -26.19
CA SER A 94 16.13 6.64 -25.60
C SER A 94 15.13 5.70 -26.28
N ILE A 95 14.50 4.83 -25.48
CA ILE A 95 13.46 3.94 -25.99
C ILE A 95 12.26 4.81 -26.31
N GLN A 96 11.89 4.88 -27.58
CA GLN A 96 10.64 5.51 -27.97
C GLN A 96 9.50 4.60 -27.53
N SER A 97 8.60 5.16 -26.73
CA SER A 97 7.38 4.47 -26.30
C SER A 97 6.15 5.12 -26.95
N VAL A 98 5.12 4.34 -27.16
CA VAL A 98 3.80 4.88 -27.48
C VAL A 98 3.26 5.55 -26.22
N GLU A 99 2.87 6.81 -26.32
CA GLU A 99 2.23 7.51 -25.20
C GLU A 99 0.91 6.81 -24.83
N ALA A 100 0.85 6.30 -23.61
CA ALA A 100 -0.32 5.72 -22.99
C ALA A 100 -0.59 6.46 -21.69
N ASP A 101 -1.20 7.64 -21.78
CA ASP A 101 -1.69 8.39 -20.62
C ASP A 101 -3.15 7.99 -20.33
N ASN A 102 -3.53 7.95 -19.07
CA ASN A 102 -4.90 7.66 -18.62
C ASN A 102 -5.96 8.64 -19.16
N ASN A 103 -5.54 9.75 -19.74
CA ASN A 103 -6.39 10.78 -20.34
C ASN A 103 -6.55 10.63 -21.86
N ILE A 104 -5.88 9.68 -22.49
CA ILE A 104 -5.92 9.47 -23.93
C ILE A 104 -7.06 8.51 -24.27
N SER A 105 -7.91 8.85 -25.28
CA SER A 105 -8.93 7.93 -25.77
C SER A 105 -8.28 6.74 -26.50
N TRP A 106 -9.01 5.62 -26.59
CA TRP A 106 -8.57 4.46 -27.38
C TRP A 106 -8.23 4.83 -28.82
N GLU A 107 -9.04 5.68 -29.45
CA GLU A 107 -8.79 6.17 -30.81
C GLU A 107 -7.47 6.96 -30.89
N GLN A 108 -7.20 7.81 -29.91
CA GLN A 108 -5.93 8.55 -29.86
C GLN A 108 -4.74 7.63 -29.63
N TYR A 109 -4.90 6.63 -28.76
CA TYR A 109 -3.88 5.60 -28.53
C TYR A 109 -3.54 4.85 -29.82
N LEU A 110 -4.54 4.45 -30.59
CA LEU A 110 -4.34 3.79 -31.89
C LEU A 110 -3.61 4.68 -32.90
N ILE A 111 -3.92 5.98 -32.94
CA ILE A 111 -3.17 6.94 -33.77
C ILE A 111 -1.68 6.95 -33.35
N ASN A 112 -1.40 6.93 -32.06
CA ASN A 112 -0.04 6.89 -31.55
C ASN A 112 0.65 5.57 -31.92
N VAL A 113 -0.06 4.43 -31.85
CA VAL A 113 0.40 3.11 -32.30
C VAL A 113 0.75 3.12 -33.77
N GLU A 114 -0.11 3.67 -34.64
CA GLU A 114 0.12 3.76 -36.09
C GLU A 114 1.31 4.69 -36.40
N SER A 115 1.43 5.81 -35.69
CA SER A 115 2.55 6.74 -35.84
C SER A 115 3.87 6.09 -35.43
N TYR A 116 3.89 5.36 -34.30
CA TYR A 116 5.05 4.61 -33.86
C TYR A 116 5.45 3.54 -34.88
N ALA A 117 4.49 2.79 -35.38
CA ALA A 117 4.71 1.74 -36.37
C ALA A 117 5.30 2.32 -37.66
N GLN A 118 4.80 3.45 -38.13
CA GLN A 118 5.32 4.14 -39.31
C GLN A 118 6.77 4.61 -39.10
N MET A 119 7.08 5.20 -37.94
CA MET A 119 8.43 5.66 -37.61
C MET A 119 9.44 4.50 -37.53
N ASN A 120 9.02 3.33 -37.06
CA ASN A 120 9.87 2.16 -36.86
C ASN A 120 9.79 1.13 -37.99
N GLY A 121 9.06 1.41 -39.08
CA GLY A 121 8.92 0.53 -40.24
C GLY A 121 8.18 -0.78 -39.94
N ILE A 122 7.28 -0.77 -38.96
CA ILE A 122 6.48 -1.93 -38.56
C ILE A 122 5.28 -2.06 -39.50
N ASP A 123 5.09 -3.24 -40.06
CA ASP A 123 3.97 -3.55 -40.94
C ASP A 123 2.74 -3.95 -40.12
N LEU A 124 1.83 -3.04 -39.93
CA LEU A 124 0.56 -3.27 -39.21
C LEU A 124 -0.52 -3.96 -40.05
N THR A 125 -0.26 -4.25 -41.32
CA THR A 125 -1.23 -4.98 -42.17
C THR A 125 -1.21 -6.48 -41.90
N LYS A 126 -0.21 -6.96 -41.19
CA LYS A 126 -0.09 -8.35 -40.76
C LYS A 126 -0.72 -8.52 -39.38
N ASP A 127 -1.95 -9.02 -39.36
CA ASP A 127 -2.56 -9.49 -38.12
C ASP A 127 -1.76 -10.69 -37.59
N PRO A 128 -1.24 -10.66 -36.33
CA PRO A 128 -0.52 -11.78 -35.76
C PRO A 128 -1.35 -13.06 -35.73
N PHE A 129 -2.66 -12.97 -35.79
CA PHE A 129 -3.57 -14.11 -35.81
C PHE A 129 -3.88 -14.66 -37.23
N ASP A 130 -3.53 -13.94 -38.30
CA ASP A 130 -3.82 -14.39 -39.68
C ASP A 130 -3.07 -15.66 -40.10
N ALA A 131 -1.92 -15.88 -39.51
CA ALA A 131 -1.12 -17.08 -39.77
C ALA A 131 -1.64 -18.32 -39.03
N LEU A 132 -2.47 -18.14 -38.00
CA LEU A 132 -2.88 -19.20 -37.08
C LEU A 132 -4.36 -19.57 -37.23
N MET A 133 -5.19 -18.68 -37.77
CA MET A 133 -6.65 -18.84 -37.80
C MET A 133 -7.26 -18.34 -39.10
N THR A 134 -8.30 -19.02 -39.54
CA THR A 134 -9.17 -18.56 -40.62
C THR A 134 -10.11 -17.44 -40.16
N ALA A 135 -10.63 -16.66 -41.07
CA ALA A 135 -11.60 -15.60 -40.75
C ALA A 135 -12.87 -16.13 -40.04
N SER A 136 -13.25 -17.39 -40.33
CA SER A 136 -14.38 -18.04 -39.66
C SER A 136 -14.08 -18.40 -38.21
N GLU A 137 -12.89 -18.93 -37.95
CA GLU A 137 -12.44 -19.27 -36.59
C GLU A 137 -12.28 -18.01 -35.72
N LYS A 138 -11.71 -16.93 -36.29
CA LYS A 138 -11.64 -15.63 -35.60
C LYS A 138 -13.03 -15.11 -35.22
N ALA A 139 -14.01 -15.22 -36.13
CA ALA A 139 -15.39 -14.79 -35.87
C ALA A 139 -16.04 -15.65 -34.78
N GLU A 140 -15.82 -16.96 -34.80
CA GLU A 140 -16.32 -17.88 -33.77
C GLU A 140 -15.70 -17.62 -32.39
N ILE A 141 -14.39 -17.39 -32.33
CA ILE A 141 -13.70 -17.03 -31.09
C ILE A 141 -14.18 -15.68 -30.57
N ALA A 142 -14.34 -14.69 -31.45
CA ALA A 142 -14.86 -13.38 -31.07
C ALA A 142 -16.29 -13.46 -30.49
N GLU A 143 -17.15 -14.29 -31.08
CA GLU A 143 -18.50 -14.54 -30.58
C GLU A 143 -18.49 -15.27 -29.24
N ARG A 144 -17.60 -16.23 -29.06
CA ARG A 144 -17.41 -16.96 -27.81
C ARG A 144 -16.89 -16.06 -26.70
N ILE A 145 -15.82 -15.28 -26.98
CA ILE A 145 -15.29 -14.29 -26.03
C ILE A 145 -16.40 -13.30 -25.61
N ARG A 146 -17.21 -12.86 -26.56
CA ARG A 146 -18.34 -11.97 -26.25
C ARG A 146 -19.40 -12.67 -25.41
N SER A 147 -19.77 -13.90 -25.73
CA SER A 147 -20.74 -14.69 -24.98
C SER A 147 -20.29 -14.91 -23.55
N ASP A 148 -19.02 -15.27 -23.36
CA ASP A 148 -18.50 -15.75 -22.09
C ASP A 148 -18.00 -14.61 -21.17
N TYR A 149 -17.52 -13.50 -21.78
CA TYR A 149 -16.90 -12.39 -21.05
C TYR A 149 -17.61 -11.05 -21.20
N THR A 150 -18.82 -11.00 -21.77
CA THR A 150 -19.61 -9.77 -21.71
C THR A 150 -20.09 -9.53 -20.30
N MET A 151 -19.84 -8.33 -19.78
CA MET A 151 -20.34 -7.95 -18.46
C MET A 151 -21.87 -8.02 -18.43
N GLU A 152 -22.36 -8.99 -17.68
CA GLU A 152 -23.79 -9.16 -17.51
C GLU A 152 -24.40 -7.98 -16.74
N LYS A 153 -25.59 -7.58 -17.15
CA LYS A 153 -26.40 -6.61 -16.44
C LYS A 153 -26.92 -7.21 -15.14
N ALA A 154 -26.78 -6.46 -14.04
CA ALA A 154 -27.37 -6.89 -12.79
C ALA A 154 -28.90 -7.02 -12.92
N ASN A 155 -29.42 -8.23 -12.79
CA ASN A 155 -30.83 -8.54 -12.86
C ASN A 155 -31.44 -8.62 -11.44
N CYS A 156 -31.28 -7.56 -10.65
CA CYS A 156 -31.82 -7.47 -9.30
C CYS A 156 -33.32 -7.29 -9.31
N ASP A 157 -34.01 -8.08 -8.51
CA ASP A 157 -35.43 -7.90 -8.23
C ASP A 157 -35.67 -7.07 -6.95
N LYS A 158 -36.92 -6.82 -6.64
CA LYS A 158 -37.30 -6.04 -5.43
C LYS A 158 -36.82 -6.67 -4.12
N TYR A 159 -36.68 -7.98 -4.07
CA TYR A 159 -36.25 -8.70 -2.86
C TYR A 159 -34.76 -8.54 -2.63
N ASP A 160 -33.95 -8.44 -3.69
CA ASP A 160 -32.52 -8.15 -3.58
C ASP A 160 -32.27 -6.80 -2.90
N TYR A 161 -33.02 -5.79 -3.33
CA TYR A 161 -32.96 -4.45 -2.73
C TYR A 161 -33.45 -4.43 -1.29
N LEU A 162 -34.54 -5.16 -0.99
CA LEU A 162 -35.05 -5.27 0.37
C LEU A 162 -34.08 -6.00 1.32
N ILE A 163 -33.50 -7.09 0.87
CA ILE A 163 -32.48 -7.85 1.62
C ILE A 163 -31.27 -6.95 1.89
N ALA A 164 -30.76 -6.30 0.86
CA ALA A 164 -29.61 -5.43 0.99
C ALA A 164 -29.88 -4.25 1.95
N ALA A 165 -31.03 -3.59 1.81
CA ALA A 165 -31.44 -2.50 2.68
C ALA A 165 -31.63 -2.98 4.15
N PHE A 166 -32.26 -4.14 4.35
CA PHE A 166 -32.42 -4.72 5.69
C PHE A 166 -31.05 -5.00 6.35
N CYS A 167 -30.12 -5.60 5.62
CA CYS A 167 -28.75 -5.84 6.12
C CYS A 167 -28.06 -4.53 6.48
N GLY A 168 -28.19 -3.50 5.63
CA GLY A 168 -27.64 -2.18 5.88
C GLY A 168 -28.22 -1.51 7.13
N VAL A 169 -29.55 -1.56 7.31
CA VAL A 169 -30.21 -1.04 8.52
C VAL A 169 -29.74 -1.79 9.76
N ALA A 170 -29.75 -3.11 9.73
CA ALA A 170 -29.32 -3.94 10.86
C ALA A 170 -27.87 -3.62 11.26
N SER A 171 -26.98 -3.50 10.29
CA SER A 171 -25.57 -3.16 10.52
C SER A 171 -25.37 -1.74 11.00
N GLY A 172 -26.13 -0.77 10.46
CA GLY A 172 -26.12 0.61 10.95
C GLY A 172 -26.62 0.74 12.39
N LEU A 173 -27.64 -0.04 12.79
CA LEU A 173 -28.08 -0.09 14.18
C LEU A 173 -27.02 -0.74 15.09
N ILE A 174 -26.32 -1.78 14.61
CA ILE A 174 -25.18 -2.37 15.36
C ILE A 174 -24.10 -1.31 15.56
N ASP A 175 -23.78 -0.54 14.56
CA ASP A 175 -22.82 0.56 14.65
C ASP A 175 -23.24 1.59 15.71
N SER A 176 -24.44 2.14 15.57
CA SER A 176 -25.01 3.14 16.47
C SER A 176 -25.05 2.67 17.94
N PHE A 177 -25.44 1.41 18.20
CA PHE A 177 -25.60 0.92 19.57
C PHE A 177 -24.33 0.36 20.19
N PHE A 178 -23.42 -0.22 19.41
CA PHE A 178 -22.28 -0.97 19.94
C PHE A 178 -20.91 -0.36 19.63
N VAL A 179 -20.80 0.52 18.65
CA VAL A 179 -19.54 1.24 18.31
C VAL A 179 -19.58 2.67 18.87
N GLY A 180 -20.51 3.50 18.41
CA GLY A 180 -20.64 4.91 18.81
C GLY A 180 -19.46 5.78 18.43
N MET A 181 -19.07 6.74 19.28
CA MET A 181 -17.89 7.58 19.06
C MET A 181 -16.68 7.14 19.92
N PRO A 182 -15.45 7.57 19.56
CA PRO A 182 -14.27 7.29 20.38
C PRO A 182 -14.45 7.80 21.82
N GLY A 183 -14.12 6.95 22.79
CA GLY A 183 -14.18 7.29 24.21
C GLY A 183 -15.52 6.99 24.90
N GLU A 184 -16.59 6.67 24.20
CA GLU A 184 -17.89 6.27 24.81
C GLU A 184 -17.86 4.88 25.47
N SER A 185 -16.79 4.12 25.32
CA SER A 185 -16.62 2.79 25.93
C SER A 185 -17.75 1.79 25.60
N LYS A 186 -18.35 1.91 24.41
CA LYS A 186 -19.34 0.94 23.94
C LYS A 186 -18.70 -0.43 23.70
N LYS A 187 -19.52 -1.48 23.67
CA LYS A 187 -19.05 -2.87 23.73
C LYS A 187 -18.04 -3.25 22.64
N LEU A 188 -18.26 -2.85 21.39
CA LEU A 188 -17.34 -3.20 20.29
C LEU A 188 -16.07 -2.35 20.35
N ALA A 189 -16.17 -1.06 20.57
CA ALA A 189 -15.00 -0.18 20.71
C ALA A 189 -14.11 -0.62 21.89
N LYS A 190 -14.73 -0.95 23.04
CA LYS A 190 -14.01 -1.50 24.19
C LYS A 190 -13.36 -2.85 23.86
N TRP A 191 -14.07 -3.73 23.17
CA TRP A 191 -13.56 -5.04 22.78
C TRP A 191 -12.33 -4.92 21.87
N THR A 192 -12.32 -4.00 20.88
CA THR A 192 -11.15 -3.77 20.02
C THR A 192 -9.98 -3.19 20.81
N ASP A 193 -10.22 -2.26 21.74
CA ASP A 193 -9.19 -1.73 22.62
C ASP A 193 -8.57 -2.85 23.48
N ASP A 194 -9.40 -3.69 24.13
CA ASP A 194 -8.93 -4.81 24.97
C ASP A 194 -8.15 -5.85 24.16
N LYS A 195 -8.55 -6.11 22.90
CA LYS A 195 -7.82 -7.02 22.00
C LYS A 195 -6.48 -6.45 21.57
N ALA A 196 -6.43 -5.17 21.25
CA ALA A 196 -5.17 -4.49 20.90
C ALA A 196 -4.21 -4.45 22.11
N ASP A 197 -4.70 -4.12 23.30
CA ASP A 197 -3.91 -4.16 24.52
C ASP A 197 -3.35 -5.57 24.79
N SER A 198 -4.19 -6.61 24.69
CA SER A 198 -3.77 -8.02 24.84
C SER A 198 -2.75 -8.46 23.79
N PHE A 199 -2.87 -7.98 22.55
CA PHE A 199 -1.89 -8.24 21.50
C PHE A 199 -0.53 -7.64 21.84
N VAL A 200 -0.49 -6.36 22.26
CA VAL A 200 0.74 -5.67 22.64
C VAL A 200 1.40 -6.34 23.86
N GLU A 201 0.63 -6.80 24.85
CA GLU A 201 1.17 -7.55 26.00
C GLU A 201 1.80 -8.87 25.57
N LYS A 202 1.17 -9.61 24.63
CA LYS A 202 1.73 -10.86 24.07
C LYS A 202 3.01 -10.62 23.29
N VAL A 203 3.03 -9.60 22.42
CA VAL A 203 4.22 -9.20 21.67
C VAL A 203 5.36 -8.82 22.63
N THR A 204 5.05 -8.00 23.62
CA THR A 204 6.01 -7.61 24.67
C THR A 204 6.60 -8.83 25.38
N SER A 205 5.75 -9.80 25.74
CA SER A 205 6.20 -11.04 26.39
C SER A 205 7.15 -11.85 25.49
N GLY A 206 6.84 -11.94 24.19
CA GLY A 206 7.70 -12.60 23.20
C GLY A 206 9.08 -11.94 23.10
N ILE A 207 9.11 -10.62 22.91
CA ILE A 207 10.33 -9.84 22.77
C ILE A 207 11.12 -9.86 24.07
N TRP A 208 10.47 -9.72 25.23
CA TRP A 208 11.11 -9.76 26.54
C TRP A 208 11.87 -11.06 26.78
N LYS A 209 11.27 -12.19 26.43
CA LYS A 209 11.91 -13.52 26.56
C LYS A 209 13.18 -13.62 25.71
N SER A 210 13.20 -13.00 24.53
CA SER A 210 14.38 -12.99 23.64
C SER A 210 15.48 -12.05 24.13
N ASP A 211 15.14 -10.96 24.82
CA ASP A 211 16.08 -9.92 25.23
C ASP A 211 16.96 -10.34 26.46
N ASN A 212 16.58 -11.38 27.20
CA ASN A 212 17.31 -11.92 28.37
C ASN A 212 17.90 -10.83 29.32
N ARG A 213 17.10 -9.80 29.62
CA ARG A 213 17.57 -8.64 30.39
C ARG A 213 17.87 -9.01 31.84
N THR A 214 19.05 -8.57 32.31
CA THR A 214 19.48 -8.70 33.68
C THR A 214 19.59 -7.34 34.38
N THR A 215 19.52 -7.34 35.73
CA THR A 215 19.85 -6.18 36.54
C THR A 215 21.36 -5.94 36.55
N ALA A 216 21.82 -4.79 37.04
CA ALA A 216 23.25 -4.52 37.24
C ALA A 216 23.95 -5.59 38.12
N GLU A 217 23.18 -6.30 38.95
CA GLU A 217 23.63 -7.38 39.84
C GLU A 217 23.58 -8.77 39.18
N GLY A 218 23.27 -8.85 37.84
CA GLY A 218 23.18 -10.11 37.10
C GLY A 218 21.89 -10.93 37.30
N LYS A 219 20.91 -10.41 38.05
CA LYS A 219 19.62 -11.11 38.26
C LYS A 219 18.66 -10.85 37.08
N PRO A 220 17.84 -11.83 36.69
CA PRO A 220 16.82 -11.60 35.65
C PRO A 220 15.87 -10.46 36.04
N LYS A 221 15.65 -9.50 35.14
CA LYS A 221 14.63 -8.46 35.33
C LYS A 221 13.25 -9.08 35.25
N LYS A 222 12.31 -8.58 36.05
CA LYS A 222 10.90 -8.96 35.94
C LYS A 222 10.30 -8.44 34.62
N MET A 223 9.48 -9.28 33.97
CA MET A 223 8.75 -8.88 32.79
C MET A 223 7.84 -7.68 33.12
N PRO A 224 7.65 -6.74 32.17
CA PRO A 224 6.66 -5.67 32.31
C PRO A 224 5.25 -6.24 32.49
N GLU A 225 4.58 -5.86 33.56
CA GLU A 225 3.19 -6.26 33.84
C GLU A 225 2.26 -5.07 33.62
N GLY A 226 1.20 -5.30 32.82
CA GLY A 226 0.21 -4.30 32.44
C GLY A 226 0.66 -3.44 31.26
N ILE A 227 -0.35 -3.04 30.48
CA ILE A 227 -0.19 -2.39 29.16
C ILE A 227 0.76 -1.18 29.19
N ASN A 228 0.67 -0.34 30.22
CA ASN A 228 1.50 0.87 30.31
C ASN A 228 2.99 0.57 30.42
N LYS A 229 3.36 -0.48 31.18
CA LYS A 229 4.77 -0.90 31.27
C LYS A 229 5.24 -1.60 30.02
N CYS A 230 4.35 -2.34 29.35
CA CYS A 230 4.62 -2.96 28.06
C CYS A 230 4.93 -1.91 27.00
N ILE A 231 4.10 -0.87 26.89
CA ILE A 231 4.33 0.26 25.97
C ILE A 231 5.68 0.92 26.27
N SER A 232 5.94 1.30 27.52
CA SER A 232 7.21 1.93 27.89
C SER A 232 8.44 1.05 27.58
N TYR A 233 8.30 -0.27 27.69
CA TYR A 233 9.36 -1.20 27.32
C TYR A 233 9.57 -1.23 25.79
N LEU A 234 8.48 -1.31 25.00
CA LEU A 234 8.56 -1.34 23.55
C LEU A 234 9.12 -0.02 22.99
N GLU A 235 8.70 1.13 23.51
CA GLU A 235 9.26 2.44 23.15
C GLU A 235 10.77 2.54 23.45
N GLN A 236 11.25 1.91 24.53
CA GLN A 236 12.68 1.84 24.83
C GLN A 236 13.42 0.85 23.92
N ARG A 237 12.74 -0.16 23.44
CA ARG A 237 13.30 -1.20 22.58
C ARG A 237 13.35 -0.78 21.11
N PHE A 238 12.31 -0.07 20.67
CA PHE A 238 12.11 0.43 19.32
C PHE A 238 12.06 1.96 19.34
N GLN A 239 13.20 2.57 19.65
CA GLN A 239 13.29 4.03 19.70
C GLN A 239 13.37 4.57 18.26
N VAL A 240 12.61 5.64 17.98
CA VAL A 240 12.66 6.36 16.72
C VAL A 240 13.05 7.82 16.95
N ASN A 241 13.79 8.39 16.00
CA ASN A 241 14.40 9.72 16.14
C ASN A 241 13.38 10.87 16.14
N TYR A 242 12.18 10.61 15.67
CA TYR A 242 11.21 11.66 15.29
C TYR A 242 9.96 11.63 16.16
N ASP A 243 10.11 11.16 17.38
CA ASP A 243 9.08 11.29 18.41
C ASP A 243 8.75 12.77 18.65
N ALA A 244 7.49 13.06 19.02
CA ALA A 244 7.00 14.41 19.33
C ALA A 244 7.85 15.18 20.34
N ARG A 245 8.62 14.49 21.20
CA ARG A 245 9.60 15.08 22.12
C ARG A 245 10.70 15.83 21.40
N TYR A 246 11.16 15.33 20.28
CA TYR A 246 12.24 15.92 19.48
C TYR A 246 11.74 17.00 18.52
N ALA A 247 10.48 16.95 18.11
CA ALA A 247 9.89 18.00 17.30
C ALA A 247 9.84 19.36 18.00
N LYS A 248 9.70 19.36 19.33
CA LYS A 248 9.80 20.59 20.16
C LYS A 248 11.21 21.16 20.22
N ASP A 249 12.23 20.28 20.24
CA ASP A 249 13.64 20.69 20.33
C ASP A 249 14.18 21.09 18.96
N LEU A 250 13.50 20.72 17.89
CA LEU A 250 13.94 21.01 16.51
C LEU A 250 13.73 22.46 16.10
N ASN A 251 13.21 23.37 16.96
CA ASN A 251 13.08 24.80 16.70
C ASN A 251 13.16 25.13 15.18
N VAL A 252 12.34 24.42 14.40
CA VAL A 252 12.29 24.58 12.95
C VAL A 252 11.61 25.91 12.74
N GLY A 253 12.34 26.86 12.22
CA GLY A 253 11.90 28.21 12.03
C GLY A 253 10.48 28.28 11.52
N ASP A 254 9.75 29.30 11.98
CA ASP A 254 8.38 29.66 11.59
C ASP A 254 7.24 28.80 12.13
N GLY A 255 7.43 28.02 13.19
CA GLY A 255 6.31 27.38 13.90
C GLY A 255 5.58 26.28 13.14
N ILE A 256 6.14 25.77 12.04
CA ILE A 256 5.50 24.79 11.14
C ILE A 256 5.22 23.44 11.85
N LEU A 257 6.04 23.04 12.83
CA LEU A 257 5.81 21.88 13.67
C LEU A 257 5.30 22.25 15.08
N SER A 258 4.95 23.50 15.32
CA SER A 258 4.49 24.00 16.64
C SER A 258 3.22 23.28 17.12
N ASN A 259 2.39 22.81 16.22
CA ASN A 259 1.14 22.10 16.50
C ASN A 259 1.31 20.56 16.56
N MET A 260 2.54 20.03 16.53
CA MET A 260 2.79 18.60 16.68
C MET A 260 3.03 18.26 18.16
N TRP A 261 2.30 17.27 18.65
CA TRP A 261 2.38 16.81 20.03
C TRP A 261 2.10 15.31 20.14
N SER A 262 2.15 14.75 21.32
CA SER A 262 2.10 13.30 21.54
C SER A 262 0.82 12.61 21.04
N LYS A 263 -0.28 13.34 20.85
CA LYS A 263 -1.53 12.75 20.35
C LYS A 263 -1.66 12.75 18.83
N ASN A 264 -0.89 13.57 18.11
CA ASN A 264 -1.05 13.72 16.65
C ASN A 264 0.22 13.46 15.84
N HIS A 265 1.36 13.19 16.49
CA HIS A 265 2.62 12.98 15.78
C HIS A 265 2.59 11.81 14.80
N HIS A 266 1.84 10.74 15.11
CA HIS A 266 1.66 9.60 14.20
C HIS A 266 0.95 9.97 12.91
N LEU A 267 0.01 10.91 12.98
CA LEU A 267 -0.72 11.38 11.82
C LEU A 267 0.13 12.33 10.96
N LYS A 268 1.02 13.09 11.58
CA LYS A 268 1.85 14.07 10.88
C LYS A 268 3.16 13.51 10.37
N SER A 269 3.71 12.47 10.98
CA SER A 269 4.93 11.80 10.50
C SER A 269 4.60 10.71 9.50
N LEU A 270 5.01 10.89 8.26
CA LEU A 270 4.72 9.92 7.19
C LEU A 270 5.36 8.56 7.45
N ALA A 271 6.57 8.50 8.03
CA ALA A 271 7.23 7.24 8.34
C ALA A 271 6.52 6.41 9.44
N HIS A 272 5.53 7.00 10.14
CA HIS A 272 4.77 6.34 11.20
C HIS A 272 3.40 5.82 10.76
N SER A 273 3.06 5.95 9.48
CA SER A 273 1.81 5.45 8.96
C SER A 273 1.81 3.92 8.86
N PRO A 274 0.71 3.22 9.21
CA PRO A 274 0.63 1.76 9.18
C PRO A 274 0.27 1.22 7.79
N ASP A 275 0.86 1.75 6.75
CA ASP A 275 0.63 1.41 5.34
C ASP A 275 1.90 1.50 4.49
N LEU A 276 1.76 1.33 3.18
CA LEU A 276 2.89 1.38 2.25
C LEU A 276 3.58 2.75 2.22
N ILE A 277 2.83 3.84 2.47
CA ILE A 277 3.40 5.19 2.52
C ILE A 277 4.38 5.25 3.69
N GLY A 278 3.96 4.78 4.88
CA GLY A 278 4.81 4.73 6.05
C GLY A 278 6.08 3.91 5.84
N LEU A 279 5.96 2.75 5.22
CA LEU A 279 7.11 1.92 4.88
C LEU A 279 8.07 2.62 3.92
N ILE A 280 7.56 3.24 2.85
CA ILE A 280 8.37 3.96 1.87
C ILE A 280 9.12 5.12 2.54
N PHE A 281 8.43 5.94 3.33
CA PHE A 281 9.07 7.07 3.99
C PHE A 281 10.06 6.64 5.07
N SER A 282 9.80 5.58 5.84
CA SER A 282 10.76 5.02 6.78
C SER A 282 12.05 4.52 6.11
N ILE A 283 11.93 3.96 4.90
CA ILE A 283 13.08 3.58 4.09
C ILE A 283 13.78 4.82 3.54
N LEU A 284 13.05 5.78 2.98
CA LEU A 284 13.62 7.03 2.44
C LEU A 284 14.41 7.80 3.51
N ASP A 285 13.93 7.87 4.74
CA ASP A 285 14.59 8.52 5.85
C ASP A 285 15.98 7.92 6.13
N GLN A 286 16.19 6.62 5.87
CA GLN A 286 17.51 5.98 5.94
C GLN A 286 18.48 6.49 4.87
N PHE A 287 17.98 6.87 3.70
CA PHE A 287 18.82 7.34 2.59
C PHE A 287 19.07 8.83 2.66
N THR A 288 18.08 9.61 3.04
CA THR A 288 18.19 11.08 3.11
C THR A 288 18.82 11.56 4.41
N GLY A 289 18.65 10.79 5.50
CA GLY A 289 18.99 11.24 6.85
C GLY A 289 18.05 12.35 7.36
N GLU A 290 16.89 12.50 6.73
CA GLU A 290 15.86 13.51 7.02
C GLU A 290 14.58 12.78 7.42
N ALA A 291 13.76 13.39 8.28
CA ALA A 291 12.40 12.93 8.54
C ALA A 291 11.40 13.74 7.74
N THR A 292 10.39 13.06 7.21
CA THR A 292 9.35 13.69 6.41
C THR A 292 8.03 13.74 7.17
N PHE A 293 7.51 14.95 7.32
CA PHE A 293 6.22 15.24 7.95
C PHE A 293 5.27 15.85 6.94
N VAL A 294 3.98 15.74 7.23
CA VAL A 294 2.92 16.44 6.50
C VAL A 294 2.10 17.31 7.47
N ASP A 295 1.84 18.54 7.09
CA ASP A 295 1.00 19.47 7.85
C ASP A 295 0.28 20.43 6.91
N ASN A 296 -1.05 20.46 6.97
CA ASN A 296 -1.90 21.35 6.15
C ASN A 296 -1.51 21.40 4.67
N GLY A 297 -1.35 20.24 4.05
CA GLY A 297 -1.01 20.10 2.63
C GLY A 297 0.45 20.35 2.28
N ARG A 298 1.33 20.54 3.26
CA ARG A 298 2.76 20.80 3.04
C ARG A 298 3.61 19.63 3.52
N LEU A 299 4.54 19.20 2.68
CA LEU A 299 5.58 18.28 3.08
C LEU A 299 6.74 19.06 3.72
N ILE A 300 7.09 18.66 4.94
CA ILE A 300 8.13 19.31 5.74
C ILE A 300 9.21 18.28 5.99
N ARG A 301 10.45 18.59 5.57
CA ARG A 301 11.62 17.77 5.85
C ARG A 301 12.43 18.35 6.99
N VAL A 302 12.82 17.51 7.91
CA VAL A 302 13.55 17.91 9.11
C VAL A 302 14.84 17.11 9.22
N VAL A 303 15.98 17.82 9.32
CA VAL A 303 17.28 17.23 9.58
C VAL A 303 17.52 17.24 11.08
N PRO A 304 17.76 16.11 11.75
CA PRO A 304 18.10 16.09 13.16
C PRO A 304 19.37 16.90 13.45
N LYS A 305 19.31 17.84 14.37
CA LYS A 305 20.46 18.72 14.72
C LYS A 305 21.61 17.96 15.38
N GLU A 306 21.35 16.84 16.05
CA GLU A 306 22.37 16.06 16.74
C GLU A 306 22.30 14.57 16.35
N LYS A 307 23.31 14.11 15.62
CA LYS A 307 23.52 12.67 15.34
C LYS A 307 23.78 11.83 16.60
N LYS A 308 24.05 12.44 17.76
CA LYS A 308 24.39 11.76 19.00
C LYS A 308 23.24 11.02 19.67
N ASN A 309 22.00 11.30 19.33
CA ASN A 309 20.80 10.69 19.89
C ASN A 309 19.99 9.92 18.84
N ALA A 310 20.64 9.39 17.80
CA ALA A 310 19.99 8.51 16.84
C ALA A 310 19.65 7.18 17.52
N PHE A 311 18.39 7.01 17.91
CA PHE A 311 17.90 5.78 18.55
C PHE A 311 17.44 4.73 17.54
N GLU A 312 17.22 5.14 16.30
CA GLU A 312 16.87 4.24 15.21
C GLU A 312 18.03 3.39 14.77
N LEU A 313 17.70 2.20 14.26
CA LEU A 313 18.68 1.41 13.54
C LEU A 313 19.13 2.19 12.31
N GLN A 314 20.43 2.33 12.12
CA GLN A 314 21.03 3.04 10.99
C GLN A 314 21.76 2.06 10.08
N GLY A 315 21.39 2.07 8.79
CA GLY A 315 22.06 1.28 7.77
C GLY A 315 23.28 2.01 7.20
N SER A 316 24.39 1.30 7.03
CA SER A 316 25.62 1.84 6.43
C SER A 316 25.65 1.73 4.90
N ASN A 317 25.03 0.70 4.33
CA ASN A 317 24.97 0.44 2.89
C ASN A 317 23.53 0.28 2.42
N PHE A 318 23.32 0.13 1.11
CA PHE A 318 22.00 0.04 0.50
C PHE A 318 21.10 -1.01 1.16
N HIS A 319 21.57 -2.25 1.28
CA HIS A 319 20.78 -3.37 1.82
C HIS A 319 20.44 -3.17 3.30
N THR A 320 21.44 -2.72 4.08
CA THR A 320 21.21 -2.47 5.52
C THR A 320 20.28 -1.27 5.74
N LYS A 321 20.28 -0.26 4.87
CA LYS A 321 19.31 0.85 4.92
C LYS A 321 17.89 0.38 4.67
N LEU A 322 17.66 -0.46 3.67
CA LEU A 322 16.34 -1.07 3.42
C LEU A 322 15.87 -1.88 4.65
N PHE A 323 16.75 -2.74 5.17
CA PHE A 323 16.43 -3.56 6.32
C PHE A 323 16.15 -2.71 7.57
N CYS A 324 16.97 -1.71 7.86
CA CYS A 324 16.80 -0.82 9.01
C CYS A 324 15.52 0.00 8.89
N GLY A 325 15.19 0.54 7.70
CA GLY A 325 13.94 1.23 7.47
C GLY A 325 12.71 0.35 7.74
N PHE A 326 12.72 -0.88 7.24
CA PHE A 326 11.66 -1.85 7.52
C PHE A 326 11.55 -2.19 9.02
N CYS A 327 12.68 -2.47 9.70
CA CYS A 327 12.69 -2.80 11.13
C CYS A 327 12.24 -1.62 12.00
N ASN A 328 12.65 -0.40 11.67
CA ASN A 328 12.22 0.80 12.37
C ASN A 328 10.72 1.01 12.22
N TRP A 329 10.20 0.89 11.00
CA TRP A 329 8.76 1.00 10.72
C TRP A 329 7.96 -0.02 11.52
N ILE A 330 8.26 -1.32 11.43
CA ILE A 330 7.56 -2.37 12.21
C ILE A 330 7.70 -2.15 13.71
N GLY A 331 8.91 -1.84 14.17
CA GLY A 331 9.17 -1.62 15.60
C GLY A 331 8.34 -0.47 16.15
N HIS A 332 8.24 0.62 15.39
CA HIS A 332 7.42 1.77 15.75
C HIS A 332 5.92 1.42 15.77
N LEU A 333 5.42 0.73 14.74
CA LEU A 333 4.03 0.27 14.71
C LEU A 333 3.68 -0.59 15.94
N LEU A 334 4.60 -1.47 16.36
CA LEU A 334 4.40 -2.32 17.53
C LEU A 334 4.43 -1.55 18.86
N SER A 335 5.28 -0.51 18.97
CA SER A 335 5.38 0.29 20.20
C SER A 335 4.16 1.20 20.41
N ASP A 336 3.58 1.70 19.32
CA ASP A 336 2.57 2.76 19.37
C ASP A 336 1.16 2.32 18.97
N LEU A 337 0.98 1.05 18.66
CA LEU A 337 -0.33 0.49 18.27
C LEU A 337 -1.48 0.89 19.21
N VAL A 338 -1.22 0.88 20.50
CA VAL A 338 -2.22 1.21 21.53
C VAL A 338 -2.02 2.60 22.15
N GLY A 339 -1.22 3.42 21.51
CA GLY A 339 -0.87 4.78 21.94
C GLY A 339 0.43 4.83 22.72
N SER A 340 1.22 5.88 22.46
CA SER A 340 2.48 6.13 23.13
C SER A 340 2.30 6.42 24.62
N SER A 341 3.37 6.22 25.41
CA SER A 341 3.36 6.50 26.86
C SER A 341 3.00 7.96 27.17
N SER A 342 3.40 8.89 26.31
CA SER A 342 3.09 10.31 26.46
C SER A 342 1.65 10.65 26.07
N SER A 343 1.05 9.96 25.09
CA SER A 343 -0.35 10.16 24.72
C SER A 343 -1.33 9.58 25.76
N ARG A 344 -0.93 8.54 26.46
CA ARG A 344 -1.71 7.91 27.55
C ARG A 344 -1.56 8.60 28.91
N ASP A 345 -0.76 9.64 28.98
CA ASP A 345 -0.47 10.41 30.22
C ASP A 345 -0.03 9.56 31.42
N ILE A 346 0.81 8.55 31.14
CA ILE A 346 1.30 7.58 32.14
C ILE A 346 2.09 8.30 33.24
N LYS A 347 2.79 9.39 32.92
CA LYS A 347 3.64 10.14 33.86
C LYS A 347 2.84 10.79 34.99
N HIS A 348 1.57 11.10 34.78
CA HIS A 348 0.69 11.73 35.76
C HIS A 348 -0.29 10.75 36.42
N GLY A 349 -0.01 9.45 36.32
CA GLY A 349 -0.83 8.41 36.95
C GLY A 349 -2.20 8.19 36.33
N LYS A 350 -2.51 8.84 35.19
CA LYS A 350 -3.74 8.64 34.45
C LYS A 350 -3.50 7.61 33.36
N SER A 351 -4.26 6.54 33.37
CA SER A 351 -4.28 5.55 32.30
C SER A 351 -5.38 5.90 31.29
N GLY A 352 -5.12 6.87 30.45
CA GLY A 352 -6.00 7.20 29.34
C GLY A 352 -5.86 6.19 28.20
N ARG A 353 -6.84 6.18 27.26
CA ARG A 353 -6.77 5.37 26.06
C ARG A 353 -5.56 5.70 25.18
N GLY A 354 -5.15 6.98 25.14
CA GLY A 354 -4.14 7.51 24.25
C GLY A 354 -4.56 7.48 22.77
N SER A 355 -3.81 8.17 21.92
CA SER A 355 -3.94 8.09 20.46
C SER A 355 -2.96 7.04 19.95
N GLY A 356 -3.48 5.99 19.30
CA GLY A 356 -2.69 4.93 18.68
C GLY A 356 -2.26 5.30 17.26
N LEU A 357 -2.03 4.29 16.43
CA LEU A 357 -1.71 4.49 15.02
C LEU A 357 -2.93 5.05 14.27
N PRO A 358 -2.73 5.85 13.22
CA PRO A 358 -3.83 6.24 12.33
C PRO A 358 -4.40 5.02 11.59
N ILE A 359 -5.60 5.17 11.05
CA ILE A 359 -6.14 4.23 10.07
C ILE A 359 -5.26 4.33 8.81
N PRO A 360 -4.96 3.22 8.11
CA PRO A 360 -4.17 3.27 6.88
C PRO A 360 -4.69 4.34 5.90
N PHE A 361 -3.78 5.11 5.34
CA PHE A 361 -4.03 6.24 4.43
C PHE A 361 -4.76 7.45 5.06
N TYR A 362 -4.98 7.47 6.37
CA TYR A 362 -5.64 8.60 7.04
C TYR A 362 -4.83 9.89 6.97
N GLU A 363 -3.51 9.80 6.91
CA GLU A 363 -2.59 10.94 6.71
C GLU A 363 -2.84 11.69 5.39
N MET A 364 -3.48 11.04 4.40
CA MET A 364 -3.86 11.69 3.15
C MET A 364 -4.83 12.85 3.36
N PHE A 365 -5.63 12.82 4.43
CA PHE A 365 -6.47 13.95 4.79
C PHE A 365 -5.69 15.22 5.11
N GLN A 366 -4.39 15.10 5.49
CA GLN A 366 -3.53 16.24 5.71
C GLN A 366 -3.25 17.06 4.44
N PHE A 367 -3.44 16.46 3.26
CA PHE A 367 -3.32 17.16 1.97
C PHE A 367 -4.62 17.90 1.59
N CYS A 368 -5.72 17.65 2.30
CA CYS A 368 -7.04 18.26 2.04
C CYS A 368 -7.15 19.64 2.73
N ASN A 369 -6.25 20.56 2.41
CA ASN A 369 -6.26 21.92 2.99
C ASN A 369 -7.30 22.81 2.28
N PHE A 370 -8.56 22.38 2.32
CA PHE A 370 -9.72 23.10 1.77
C PHE A 370 -10.93 22.97 2.71
N GLY A 371 -11.98 23.73 2.40
CA GLY A 371 -13.17 23.83 3.25
C GLY A 371 -12.99 24.84 4.39
N SER A 372 -14.08 25.14 5.08
CA SER A 372 -14.11 26.02 6.24
C SER A 372 -15.16 25.50 7.21
N PHE A 373 -14.71 24.83 8.24
CA PHE A 373 -15.54 24.17 9.25
C PHE A 373 -15.42 24.95 10.57
N ASP A 374 -16.55 25.29 11.17
CA ASP A 374 -16.55 25.95 12.47
C ASP A 374 -16.43 24.89 13.58
N VAL A 375 -15.34 24.97 14.33
CA VAL A 375 -15.08 24.10 15.49
C VAL A 375 -14.69 25.00 16.65
N ASP A 376 -15.55 25.05 17.67
CA ASP A 376 -15.37 25.87 18.86
C ASP A 376 -15.18 27.39 18.58
N GLY A 377 -15.77 27.89 17.50
CA GLY A 377 -15.67 29.29 17.06
C GLY A 377 -14.45 29.59 16.17
N GLU A 378 -13.63 28.60 15.86
CA GLU A 378 -12.51 28.69 14.92
C GLU A 378 -12.89 28.06 13.58
N LYS A 379 -12.54 28.75 12.49
CA LYS A 379 -12.67 28.20 11.14
C LYS A 379 -11.44 27.40 10.77
N ILE A 380 -11.61 26.10 10.61
CA ILE A 380 -10.53 25.16 10.31
C ILE A 380 -10.76 24.46 8.97
N SER A 381 -9.66 24.01 8.32
CA SER A 381 -9.70 23.21 7.10
C SER A 381 -10.11 21.75 7.38
N LEU A 382 -10.38 20.97 6.31
CA LEU A 382 -10.61 19.54 6.43
C LEU A 382 -9.36 18.81 7.00
N ALA A 383 -8.16 19.26 6.63
CA ALA A 383 -6.92 18.72 7.17
C ALA A 383 -6.85 18.89 8.71
N GLU A 384 -7.16 20.08 9.22
CA GLU A 384 -7.17 20.36 10.66
C GLU A 384 -8.30 19.64 11.38
N LEU A 385 -9.49 19.54 10.77
CA LEU A 385 -10.61 18.76 11.31
C LEU A 385 -10.20 17.28 11.46
N SER A 386 -9.51 16.71 10.47
CA SER A 386 -9.03 15.32 10.56
C SER A 386 -8.03 15.10 11.70
N VAL A 387 -7.16 16.08 11.98
CA VAL A 387 -6.28 16.05 13.16
C VAL A 387 -7.09 16.01 14.44
N LYS A 388 -8.08 16.91 14.59
CA LYS A 388 -8.93 16.95 15.78
C LYS A 388 -9.71 15.63 15.99
N VAL A 389 -10.24 15.04 14.92
CA VAL A 389 -10.92 13.73 14.97
C VAL A 389 -9.96 12.65 15.46
N PHE A 390 -8.75 12.58 14.91
CA PHE A 390 -7.72 11.63 15.35
C PHE A 390 -7.32 11.84 16.82
N GLU A 391 -7.10 13.07 17.26
CA GLU A 391 -6.75 13.43 18.65
C GLU A 391 -7.82 13.03 19.66
N HIS A 392 -9.08 12.96 19.23
CA HIS A 392 -10.20 12.47 20.05
C HIS A 392 -10.29 10.94 20.08
N GLY A 393 -9.36 10.23 19.44
CA GLY A 393 -9.22 8.79 19.54
C GLY A 393 -9.75 8.00 18.35
N TYR A 394 -9.96 8.63 17.22
CA TYR A 394 -10.29 7.96 15.97
C TYR A 394 -9.02 7.35 15.33
N ASP A 395 -8.44 6.38 16.00
CA ASP A 395 -7.24 5.64 15.61
C ASP A 395 -7.58 4.28 15.00
N LEU A 396 -6.55 3.50 14.67
CA LEU A 396 -6.69 2.17 14.05
C LEU A 396 -7.57 1.22 14.89
N ARG A 397 -7.52 1.31 16.23
CA ARG A 397 -8.35 0.46 17.12
C ARG A 397 -9.83 0.79 16.98
N PHE A 398 -10.15 2.09 16.95
CA PHE A 398 -11.52 2.53 16.75
C PHE A 398 -11.96 2.27 15.31
N GLY A 399 -11.09 2.48 14.31
CA GLY A 399 -11.33 2.10 12.92
C GLY A 399 -11.63 0.61 12.76
N ALA A 400 -10.95 -0.26 13.51
CA ALA A 400 -11.28 -1.68 13.55
C ALA A 400 -12.67 -1.95 14.15
N ALA A 401 -13.08 -1.20 15.17
CA ALA A 401 -14.43 -1.32 15.73
C ALA A 401 -15.50 -0.90 14.72
N THR A 402 -15.29 0.21 13.99
CA THR A 402 -16.22 0.70 12.95
C THR A 402 -16.25 -0.22 11.72
N ALA A 403 -15.20 -0.99 11.45
CA ALA A 403 -15.16 -1.96 10.37
C ALA A 403 -16.03 -3.20 10.66
N ILE A 404 -16.30 -3.55 11.92
CA ILE A 404 -17.09 -4.74 12.28
C ILE A 404 -18.52 -4.70 11.69
N PRO A 405 -19.32 -3.64 11.86
CA PRO A 405 -20.64 -3.53 11.22
C PRO A 405 -20.56 -3.62 9.69
N VAL A 406 -19.52 -3.08 9.08
CA VAL A 406 -19.31 -3.13 7.62
C VAL A 406 -19.10 -4.57 7.15
N VAL A 407 -18.22 -5.31 7.83
CA VAL A 407 -17.96 -6.73 7.54
C VAL A 407 -19.21 -7.57 7.78
N MET A 408 -19.95 -7.31 8.86
CA MET A 408 -21.21 -8.00 9.13
C MET A 408 -22.24 -7.74 8.03
N ASN A 409 -22.39 -6.50 7.57
CA ASN A 409 -23.25 -6.16 6.44
C ASN A 409 -22.89 -6.97 5.20
N GLU A 410 -21.60 -6.98 4.86
CA GLU A 410 -21.11 -7.72 3.69
C GLU A 410 -21.34 -9.22 3.80
N ILE A 411 -21.06 -9.83 4.95
CA ILE A 411 -21.30 -11.25 5.18
C ILE A 411 -22.79 -11.57 5.08
N MET A 412 -23.67 -10.80 5.71
CA MET A 412 -25.10 -11.03 5.66
C MET A 412 -25.65 -10.97 4.24
N ILE A 413 -25.24 -9.94 3.46
CA ILE A 413 -25.68 -9.80 2.07
C ILE A 413 -25.18 -10.99 1.24
N ARG A 414 -23.90 -11.37 1.36
CA ARG A 414 -23.30 -12.49 0.64
C ARG A 414 -23.99 -13.82 0.95
N VAL A 415 -24.26 -14.07 2.23
CA VAL A 415 -24.96 -15.30 2.65
C VAL A 415 -26.38 -15.33 2.12
N LEU A 416 -27.14 -14.24 2.25
CA LEU A 416 -28.53 -14.18 1.78
C LEU A 416 -28.63 -14.25 0.26
N TRP A 417 -27.69 -13.61 -0.47
CA TRP A 417 -27.57 -13.76 -1.91
C TRP A 417 -27.29 -15.22 -2.31
N ALA A 418 -26.33 -15.88 -1.66
CA ALA A 418 -26.00 -17.28 -1.94
C ALA A 418 -27.17 -18.21 -1.69
N VAL A 419 -27.92 -18.00 -0.60
CA VAL A 419 -29.14 -18.75 -0.28
C VAL A 419 -30.20 -18.51 -1.37
N LYS A 420 -30.43 -17.25 -1.78
CA LYS A 420 -31.38 -16.92 -2.85
C LYS A 420 -30.95 -17.54 -4.17
N SER A 421 -29.68 -17.41 -4.55
CA SER A 421 -29.12 -18.00 -5.78
C SER A 421 -29.34 -19.52 -5.81
N ARG A 422 -29.04 -20.20 -4.72
CA ARG A 422 -29.15 -21.66 -4.66
C ARG A 422 -30.57 -22.18 -4.60
N TYR A 423 -31.44 -21.58 -3.79
CA TYR A 423 -32.77 -22.15 -3.48
C TYR A 423 -33.94 -21.48 -4.18
N TYR A 424 -33.76 -20.25 -4.66
CA TYR A 424 -34.81 -19.54 -5.38
C TYR A 424 -34.58 -19.54 -6.90
N HIS A 425 -33.31 -19.43 -7.34
CA HIS A 425 -32.94 -19.49 -8.75
C HIS A 425 -32.47 -20.87 -9.21
N ASP A 426 -32.40 -21.85 -8.33
CA ASP A 426 -31.98 -23.23 -8.61
C ASP A 426 -30.57 -23.36 -9.24
N ASN A 427 -29.72 -22.35 -9.04
CA ASN A 427 -28.36 -22.34 -9.55
C ASN A 427 -27.53 -23.46 -8.90
N SER A 428 -26.45 -23.87 -9.56
CA SER A 428 -25.52 -24.84 -8.98
C SER A 428 -24.84 -24.30 -7.70
N TRP A 429 -24.29 -25.19 -6.85
CA TRP A 429 -23.51 -24.75 -5.70
C TRP A 429 -22.31 -23.91 -6.11
N LYS A 430 -21.68 -24.21 -7.25
CA LYS A 430 -20.54 -23.47 -7.79
C LYS A 430 -20.93 -22.03 -8.15
N ASP A 431 -22.07 -21.84 -8.81
CA ASP A 431 -22.56 -20.54 -9.25
C ASP A 431 -23.19 -19.74 -8.10
N SER A 432 -23.46 -20.37 -6.97
CA SER A 432 -23.99 -19.74 -5.75
C SER A 432 -22.89 -19.35 -4.75
N ILE A 433 -21.61 -19.53 -5.08
CA ILE A 433 -20.50 -19.08 -4.23
C ILE A 433 -20.46 -17.54 -4.26
N PRO A 434 -20.57 -16.87 -3.08
CA PRO A 434 -20.69 -15.40 -3.03
C PRO A 434 -19.36 -14.68 -3.19
N PHE A 435 -18.49 -15.19 -4.06
CA PHE A 435 -17.20 -14.61 -4.44
C PHE A 435 -17.09 -14.61 -5.96
N GLY A 436 -16.40 -13.63 -6.52
CA GLY A 436 -16.27 -13.45 -7.94
C GLY A 436 -17.11 -12.28 -8.47
N ASN A 437 -17.27 -12.21 -9.79
CA ASN A 437 -17.95 -11.13 -10.47
C ASN A 437 -19.45 -11.45 -10.67
N HIS A 438 -20.24 -11.26 -9.61
CA HIS A 438 -21.70 -11.41 -9.66
C HIS A 438 -22.35 -10.01 -9.69
N PRO A 439 -22.94 -9.57 -10.82
CA PRO A 439 -23.50 -8.22 -10.94
C PRO A 439 -24.58 -7.91 -9.92
N GLU A 440 -25.47 -8.87 -9.61
CA GLU A 440 -26.54 -8.73 -8.61
C GLU A 440 -25.94 -8.52 -7.21
N LEU A 441 -24.98 -9.36 -6.83
CA LEU A 441 -24.33 -9.28 -5.53
C LEU A 441 -23.60 -7.94 -5.37
N ARG A 442 -22.89 -7.48 -6.41
CA ARG A 442 -22.22 -6.18 -6.43
C ARG A 442 -23.19 -5.03 -6.18
N ARG A 443 -24.36 -5.05 -6.85
CA ARG A 443 -25.41 -4.04 -6.68
C ARG A 443 -26.06 -4.11 -5.30
N MET A 444 -26.32 -5.31 -4.79
CA MET A 444 -26.81 -5.51 -3.42
C MET A 444 -25.83 -4.98 -2.38
N LEU A 445 -24.52 -5.21 -2.55
CA LEU A 445 -23.48 -4.67 -1.67
C LEU A 445 -23.48 -3.14 -1.69
N LEU A 446 -23.60 -2.51 -2.86
CA LEU A 446 -23.71 -1.05 -2.97
C LEU A 446 -24.92 -0.51 -2.19
N VAL A 447 -26.10 -1.11 -2.39
CA VAL A 447 -27.34 -0.69 -1.71
C VAL A 447 -27.22 -0.91 -0.20
N GLY A 448 -26.69 -2.05 0.24
CA GLY A 448 -26.53 -2.35 1.66
C GLY A 448 -25.54 -1.41 2.36
N HIS A 449 -24.40 -1.12 1.73
CA HIS A 449 -23.45 -0.15 2.27
C HIS A 449 -24.01 1.28 2.24
N GLY A 450 -24.74 1.66 1.18
CA GLY A 450 -25.43 2.95 1.11
C GLY A 450 -26.47 3.11 2.22
N THR A 451 -27.25 2.07 2.49
CA THR A 451 -28.23 2.06 3.58
C THR A 451 -27.57 2.15 4.96
N LEU A 452 -26.47 1.40 5.17
CA LEU A 452 -25.68 1.53 6.39
C LEU A 452 -25.20 2.97 6.59
N CYS A 453 -24.62 3.58 5.56
CA CYS A 453 -24.18 4.98 5.61
C CYS A 453 -25.31 5.96 5.87
N LEU A 454 -26.52 5.70 5.35
CA LEU A 454 -27.68 6.54 5.66
C LEU A 454 -28.05 6.47 7.15
N VAL A 455 -28.08 5.28 7.74
CA VAL A 455 -28.36 5.09 9.17
C VAL A 455 -27.27 5.74 10.02
N ASP A 456 -26.00 5.52 9.68
CA ASP A 456 -24.84 6.13 10.31
C ASP A 456 -24.89 7.67 10.26
N GLY A 457 -25.11 8.22 9.07
CA GLY A 457 -25.21 9.68 8.89
C GLY A 457 -26.35 10.32 9.67
N VAL A 458 -27.52 9.65 9.74
CA VAL A 458 -28.66 10.11 10.54
C VAL A 458 -28.34 10.04 12.04
N ASP A 459 -27.73 8.95 12.52
CA ASP A 459 -27.30 8.81 13.91
C ASP A 459 -26.25 9.86 14.29
N ALA A 460 -25.24 10.05 13.43
CA ALA A 460 -24.21 11.08 13.62
C ALA A 460 -24.82 12.50 13.67
N ALA A 461 -25.74 12.82 12.76
CA ALA A 461 -26.44 14.11 12.77
C ALA A 461 -27.26 14.32 14.03
N ALA A 462 -28.03 13.31 14.47
CA ALA A 462 -28.85 13.39 15.65
C ALA A 462 -28.02 13.58 16.93
N ARG A 463 -26.85 12.93 17.02
CA ARG A 463 -25.97 12.98 18.22
C ARG A 463 -24.99 14.14 18.21
N SER A 464 -24.75 14.75 17.06
CA SER A 464 -23.77 15.85 16.94
C SER A 464 -24.15 17.11 17.72
N GLY A 465 -25.42 17.30 18.01
CA GLY A 465 -25.93 18.56 18.57
C GLY A 465 -25.65 19.76 17.67
N GLY A 466 -25.46 19.55 16.36
CA GLY A 466 -25.11 20.58 15.38
C GLY A 466 -23.62 20.94 15.33
N GLN A 467 -22.77 20.27 16.10
CA GLN A 467 -21.33 20.51 16.10
C GLN A 467 -20.64 19.59 15.08
N ILE A 468 -19.88 20.18 14.17
CA ILE A 468 -19.24 19.44 13.06
C ILE A 468 -18.20 18.42 13.55
N LEU A 469 -17.46 18.72 14.61
CA LEU A 469 -16.51 17.79 15.20
C LEU A 469 -17.21 16.56 15.77
N ASN A 470 -18.30 16.76 16.53
CA ASN A 470 -19.09 15.64 17.07
C ASN A 470 -19.72 14.82 15.94
N PHE A 471 -20.21 15.47 14.89
CA PHE A 471 -20.69 14.77 13.69
C PHE A 471 -19.60 13.88 13.10
N ALA A 472 -18.41 14.43 12.86
CA ALA A 472 -17.28 13.70 12.32
C ALA A 472 -16.82 12.54 13.23
N LEU A 473 -16.90 12.69 14.55
CA LEU A 473 -16.54 11.64 15.52
C LEU A 473 -17.54 10.47 15.56
N HIS A 474 -18.80 10.71 15.19
CA HIS A 474 -19.82 9.65 15.11
C HIS A 474 -19.85 8.93 13.77
N LEU A 475 -19.24 9.48 12.72
CA LEU A 475 -19.24 8.85 11.39
C LEU A 475 -18.43 7.56 11.38
N ASN A 476 -18.97 6.54 10.74
CA ASN A 476 -18.28 5.31 10.43
C ASN A 476 -17.49 5.45 9.11
N TYR A 477 -16.26 5.97 9.19
CA TYR A 477 -15.43 6.17 8.00
C TYR A 477 -15.17 4.88 7.21
N ALA A 478 -15.11 3.71 7.87
CA ALA A 478 -14.98 2.44 7.19
C ALA A 478 -16.19 2.14 6.28
N ALA A 479 -17.41 2.43 6.75
CA ALA A 479 -18.63 2.28 5.97
C ALA A 479 -18.67 3.25 4.78
N TRP A 480 -18.35 4.53 5.00
CA TRP A 480 -18.34 5.53 3.94
C TRP A 480 -17.29 5.26 2.88
N MET A 481 -16.07 4.85 3.27
CA MET A 481 -15.03 4.42 2.31
C MET A 481 -15.47 3.18 1.53
N ARG A 482 -16.05 2.20 2.20
CA ARG A 482 -16.54 0.97 1.53
C ARG A 482 -17.68 1.26 0.57
N PHE A 483 -18.58 2.15 0.94
CA PHE A 483 -19.67 2.62 0.05
C PHE A 483 -19.12 3.35 -1.16
N ALA A 484 -18.19 4.30 -0.98
CA ALA A 484 -17.56 5.02 -2.09
C ALA A 484 -16.84 4.06 -3.03
N PHE A 485 -16.08 3.10 -2.51
CA PHE A 485 -15.40 2.08 -3.30
C PHE A 485 -16.40 1.20 -4.07
N SER A 486 -17.47 0.74 -3.43
CA SER A 486 -18.54 -0.03 -4.08
C SER A 486 -19.23 0.80 -5.18
N GLY A 487 -19.43 2.10 -4.94
CA GLY A 487 -19.98 3.03 -5.92
C GLY A 487 -19.08 3.19 -7.15
N LEU A 488 -17.78 3.34 -6.95
CA LEU A 488 -16.80 3.43 -8.05
C LEU A 488 -16.79 2.15 -8.89
N ILE A 489 -16.83 0.98 -8.24
CA ILE A 489 -16.89 -0.30 -8.95
C ILE A 489 -18.19 -0.38 -9.77
N GLU A 490 -19.33 0.00 -9.19
CA GLU A 490 -20.61 -0.06 -9.91
C GLU A 490 -20.70 0.96 -11.04
N VAL A 491 -20.20 2.17 -10.84
CA VAL A 491 -20.09 3.18 -11.92
C VAL A 491 -19.23 2.64 -13.06
N ARG A 492 -18.05 2.08 -12.73
CA ARG A 492 -17.18 1.44 -13.72
C ARG A 492 -17.91 0.29 -14.45
N ALA A 493 -18.69 -0.50 -13.74
CA ALA A 493 -19.46 -1.59 -14.32
C ALA A 493 -20.57 -1.07 -15.25
N LEU A 494 -21.29 -0.01 -14.86
CA LEU A 494 -22.30 0.64 -15.71
C LEU A 494 -21.69 1.19 -17.01
N TYR A 495 -20.51 1.79 -16.95
CA TYR A 495 -19.79 2.22 -18.16
C TYR A 495 -19.34 1.07 -19.04
N LYS A 496 -19.14 -0.10 -18.45
CA LYS A 496 -18.73 -1.32 -19.15
C LYS A 496 -19.90 -2.27 -19.45
N GLU A 497 -21.12 -1.87 -19.15
CA GLU A 497 -22.30 -2.67 -19.43
C GLU A 497 -22.36 -2.99 -20.94
N ASN A 498 -22.33 -4.27 -21.28
CA ASN A 498 -22.10 -4.82 -22.64
C ASN A 498 -20.66 -4.67 -23.19
N ALA A 499 -19.68 -4.24 -22.41
CA ALA A 499 -18.28 -4.33 -22.78
C ALA A 499 -17.69 -5.68 -22.33
N LEU A 500 -16.60 -6.10 -22.97
CA LEU A 500 -15.83 -7.27 -22.53
C LEU A 500 -15.29 -7.07 -21.11
N ASP A 501 -15.45 -8.09 -20.26
CA ASP A 501 -14.79 -8.18 -18.95
C ASP A 501 -13.35 -8.66 -19.15
N ILE A 502 -12.47 -7.71 -19.43
CA ILE A 502 -11.05 -7.99 -19.68
C ILE A 502 -10.41 -8.67 -18.47
N ALA A 503 -10.82 -8.33 -17.25
CA ALA A 503 -10.23 -8.93 -16.05
C ALA A 503 -10.60 -10.41 -15.91
N ALA A 504 -11.85 -10.78 -16.20
CA ALA A 504 -12.26 -12.18 -16.21
C ALA A 504 -11.58 -12.96 -17.35
N LEU A 505 -11.39 -12.31 -18.50
CA LEU A 505 -10.66 -12.90 -19.63
C LEU A 505 -9.19 -13.13 -19.28
N ASP A 506 -8.53 -12.16 -18.67
CA ASP A 506 -7.13 -12.27 -18.26
C ASP A 506 -6.94 -13.35 -17.21
N ASP A 507 -7.83 -13.45 -16.22
CA ASP A 507 -7.80 -14.52 -15.20
C ASP A 507 -7.95 -15.92 -15.83
N ASP A 508 -8.84 -16.07 -16.79
CA ASP A 508 -9.03 -17.35 -17.49
C ASP A 508 -7.83 -17.67 -18.40
N LEU A 509 -7.26 -16.68 -19.07
CA LEU A 509 -6.05 -16.85 -19.86
C LEU A 509 -4.86 -17.25 -18.98
N GLU A 510 -4.70 -16.64 -17.81
CA GLU A 510 -3.64 -16.99 -16.85
C GLU A 510 -3.84 -18.40 -16.28
N ASN A 511 -5.07 -18.77 -15.93
CA ASN A 511 -5.41 -20.10 -15.45
C ASN A 511 -5.12 -21.17 -16.54
N GLU A 512 -5.51 -20.90 -17.79
CA GLU A 512 -5.24 -21.82 -18.90
C GLU A 512 -3.75 -21.91 -19.23
N TRP A 513 -3.04 -20.78 -19.17
CA TRP A 513 -1.59 -20.74 -19.31
C TRP A 513 -0.88 -21.58 -18.26
N ASN A 514 -1.27 -21.45 -17.00
CA ASN A 514 -0.74 -22.24 -15.89
C ASN A 514 -1.04 -23.73 -16.09
N ARG A 515 -2.25 -24.08 -16.52
CA ARG A 515 -2.66 -25.46 -16.84
C ARG A 515 -1.81 -26.07 -17.97
N LEU A 516 -1.55 -25.30 -19.03
CA LEU A 516 -0.73 -25.75 -20.16
C LEU A 516 0.73 -25.93 -19.74
N ASN A 517 1.28 -25.03 -18.95
CA ASN A 517 2.63 -25.13 -18.42
C ASN A 517 2.81 -26.33 -17.49
N GLU A 518 1.86 -26.59 -16.59
CA GLU A 518 1.87 -27.79 -15.76
C GLU A 518 1.78 -29.06 -16.58
N SER A 519 0.96 -29.08 -17.63
CA SER A 519 0.80 -30.24 -18.52
C SER A 519 2.02 -30.48 -19.43
N SER A 520 2.75 -29.42 -19.79
CA SER A 520 3.95 -29.49 -20.64
C SER A 520 5.22 -29.90 -19.89
N GLY A 521 5.20 -29.91 -18.56
CA GLY A 521 6.38 -30.24 -17.73
C GLY A 521 7.50 -29.19 -17.80
N ILE A 522 7.28 -28.07 -18.46
CA ILE A 522 8.25 -26.97 -18.54
C ILE A 522 8.12 -26.15 -17.26
N LYS A 523 9.15 -26.19 -16.41
CA LYS A 523 9.29 -25.29 -15.28
C LYS A 523 10.13 -24.09 -15.73
N PHE A 524 9.54 -22.92 -15.77
CA PHE A 524 10.24 -21.65 -15.95
C PHE A 524 10.87 -21.18 -14.64
#